data_572ebe6f29d6c14c30f01d851134b9eb
#
_entry.id   572ebe6f29d6c14c30f01d851134b9eb
#
_cell.length_a   1.000
_cell.length_b   1.000
_cell.length_c   1.000
_cell.angle_alpha   90.00
_cell.angle_beta   90.00
_cell.angle_gamma   90.00
#
_symmetry.space_group_name_H-M   'P 1'
#
loop_
_entity.id
_entity.type
_entity.pdbx_description
1 polymer ?
#
loop_
_entity_poly.entity_id
_entity_poly.type
_entity_poly.pdbx_seq_one_letter_code
_entity_poly.pdbx_strand_id
1 'polypeptide(L)'
;VLDACRQLEREGFEVTYMEPMANGLIDIKQLESEIRDDTVLISIMHVNNEIGVIQDIESIGKLARSKKIIFHVDAAQSAGKIEIDLEKMNVDLMSFSAHKIYGPKGIGALYVRRKPRVRLEAQIHGGGHERGLRSGTLPTHQIVGMGEAFRIAKEEMENDYEKISQLR
;
A
#
# COMPACT_ATOMS: atom_id res chain seq x y z
N VAL A 1 -9.83 1.11 -4.57
CA VAL A 1 -9.01 2.14 -5.24
C VAL A 1 -9.84 2.88 -6.27
N LEU A 2 -10.38 2.22 -7.29
CA LEU A 2 -11.10 2.89 -8.41
C LEU A 2 -12.21 3.86 -7.96
N ASP A 3 -13.02 3.48 -6.96
CA ASP A 3 -14.09 4.37 -6.48
C ASP A 3 -13.54 5.63 -5.78
N ALA A 4 -12.40 5.50 -5.08
CA ALA A 4 -11.71 6.66 -4.53
C ALA A 4 -11.15 7.57 -5.63
N CYS A 5 -10.59 6.99 -6.70
CA CYS A 5 -10.14 7.74 -7.87
C CYS A 5 -11.31 8.49 -8.54
N ARG A 6 -12.45 7.82 -8.76
CA ARG A 6 -13.65 8.47 -9.32
C ARG A 6 -14.18 9.60 -8.44
N GLN A 7 -14.03 9.50 -7.12
CA GLN A 7 -14.38 10.60 -6.23
C GLN A 7 -13.43 11.78 -6.40
N LEU A 8 -12.15 11.53 -6.48
CA LEU A 8 -11.15 12.58 -6.74
C LEU A 8 -11.37 13.28 -8.09
N GLU A 9 -11.74 12.53 -9.13
CA GLU A 9 -12.11 13.12 -10.44
C GLU A 9 -13.31 14.08 -10.34
N ARG A 10 -14.31 13.77 -9.50
CA ARG A 10 -15.44 14.70 -9.23
C ARG A 10 -15.00 15.95 -8.48
N GLU A 11 -13.91 15.86 -7.72
CA GLU A 11 -13.32 16.97 -6.99
C GLU A 11 -12.32 17.79 -7.84
N GLY A 12 -12.15 17.42 -9.12
CA GLY A 12 -11.34 18.14 -10.09
C GLY A 12 -9.91 17.65 -10.23
N PHE A 13 -9.55 16.52 -9.63
CA PHE A 13 -8.27 15.86 -9.90
C PHE A 13 -8.33 15.08 -11.21
N GLU A 14 -7.21 15.01 -11.90
CA GLU A 14 -7.04 14.17 -13.07
C GLU A 14 -6.37 12.85 -12.69
N VAL A 15 -6.96 11.72 -13.12
CA VAL A 15 -6.45 10.38 -12.81
C VAL A 15 -6.06 9.66 -14.09
N THR A 16 -4.81 9.19 -14.16
CA THR A 16 -4.33 8.29 -15.21
C THR A 16 -4.41 6.85 -14.72
N TYR A 17 -5.13 6.01 -15.42
CA TYR A 17 -5.25 4.59 -15.15
C TYR A 17 -4.26 3.82 -16.04
N MET A 18 -3.26 3.19 -15.39
CA MET A 18 -2.25 2.41 -16.09
C MET A 18 -2.76 1.02 -16.43
N GLU A 19 -2.70 0.64 -17.70
CA GLU A 19 -2.96 -0.73 -18.12
C GLU A 19 -1.70 -1.59 -17.92
N PRO A 20 -1.80 -2.76 -17.28
CA PRO A 20 -0.67 -3.66 -17.15
C PRO A 20 -0.29 -4.30 -18.49
N MET A 21 0.97 -4.66 -18.64
CA MET A 21 1.44 -5.48 -19.75
C MET A 21 0.81 -6.88 -19.72
N ALA A 22 0.95 -7.67 -20.80
CA ALA A 22 0.40 -9.03 -20.90
C ALA A 22 0.87 -9.99 -19.78
N ASN A 23 2.01 -9.72 -19.14
CA ASN A 23 2.51 -10.45 -17.98
C ASN A 23 1.99 -9.91 -16.65
N GLY A 24 1.12 -8.92 -16.66
CA GLY A 24 0.52 -8.28 -15.48
C GLY A 24 1.40 -7.23 -14.78
N LEU A 25 2.61 -6.98 -15.26
CA LEU A 25 3.50 -5.95 -14.71
C LEU A 25 3.17 -4.57 -15.29
N ILE A 26 3.45 -3.53 -14.50
CA ILE A 26 3.43 -2.13 -14.98
C ILE A 26 4.71 -1.86 -15.76
N ASP A 27 4.59 -1.30 -16.97
CA ASP A 27 5.74 -0.79 -17.72
C ASP A 27 6.23 0.52 -17.09
N ILE A 28 7.44 0.49 -16.53
CA ILE A 28 8.04 1.64 -15.85
C ILE A 28 8.31 2.80 -16.83
N LYS A 29 8.64 2.51 -18.09
CA LYS A 29 8.86 3.55 -19.10
C LYS A 29 7.54 4.23 -19.45
N GLN A 30 6.48 3.46 -19.60
CA GLN A 30 5.14 4.02 -19.80
C GLN A 30 4.72 4.84 -18.57
N LEU A 31 4.92 4.32 -17.35
CA LEU A 31 4.65 5.07 -16.13
C LEU A 31 5.39 6.40 -16.11
N GLU A 32 6.69 6.42 -16.48
CA GLU A 32 7.47 7.65 -16.53
C GLU A 32 6.93 8.65 -17.56
N SER A 33 6.44 8.17 -18.70
CA SER A 33 5.88 9.04 -19.75
C SER A 33 4.50 9.63 -19.38
N GLU A 34 3.77 8.97 -18.48
CA GLU A 34 2.46 9.45 -17.99
C GLU A 34 2.59 10.46 -16.83
N ILE A 35 3.79 10.62 -16.27
CA ILE A 35 4.03 11.60 -15.21
C ILE A 35 4.00 13.01 -15.82
N ARG A 36 3.15 13.86 -15.26
CA ARG A 36 3.01 15.28 -15.58
C ARG A 36 3.65 16.15 -14.50
N ASP A 37 3.83 17.43 -14.78
CA ASP A 37 4.38 18.41 -13.81
C ASP A 37 3.48 18.59 -12.58
N ASP A 38 2.19 18.33 -12.70
CA ASP A 38 1.18 18.39 -11.64
C ASP A 38 0.87 17.04 -10.99
N THR A 39 1.58 15.97 -11.34
CA THR A 39 1.41 14.66 -10.73
C THR A 39 1.86 14.68 -9.26
N VAL A 40 0.94 14.40 -8.34
CA VAL A 40 1.19 14.46 -6.89
C VAL A 40 1.29 13.09 -6.23
N LEU A 41 0.69 12.05 -6.83
CA LEU A 41 0.59 10.72 -6.24
C LEU A 41 0.71 9.63 -7.32
N ILE A 42 1.52 8.60 -7.02
CA ILE A 42 1.49 7.32 -7.71
C ILE A 42 0.97 6.28 -6.72
N SER A 43 -0.03 5.49 -7.11
CA SER A 43 -0.61 4.43 -6.28
C SER A 43 -0.60 3.10 -7.02
N ILE A 44 0.11 2.11 -6.48
CA ILE A 44 0.31 0.80 -7.10
C ILE A 44 0.00 -0.31 -6.08
N MET A 45 -0.71 -1.35 -6.50
CA MET A 45 -0.87 -2.56 -5.74
C MET A 45 0.39 -3.42 -5.82
N HIS A 46 0.97 -3.85 -4.69
CA HIS A 46 2.22 -4.62 -4.67
C HIS A 46 2.06 -6.01 -5.25
N VAL A 47 1.05 -6.75 -4.79
CA VAL A 47 0.70 -8.09 -5.28
C VAL A 47 -0.75 -8.10 -5.72
N ASN A 48 -1.00 -8.50 -6.96
CA ASN A 48 -2.36 -8.60 -7.47
C ASN A 48 -3.12 -9.73 -6.78
N ASN A 49 -4.37 -9.46 -6.36
CA ASN A 49 -5.19 -10.38 -5.58
C ASN A 49 -5.76 -11.57 -6.37
N GLU A 50 -5.74 -11.53 -7.70
CA GLU A 50 -6.32 -12.56 -8.56
C GLU A 50 -5.24 -13.43 -9.22
N ILE A 51 -4.28 -12.81 -9.87
CA ILE A 51 -3.25 -13.51 -10.63
C ILE A 51 -1.89 -13.63 -9.91
N GLY A 52 -1.75 -12.98 -8.74
CA GLY A 52 -0.57 -13.10 -7.88
C GLY A 52 0.71 -12.45 -8.44
N VAL A 53 0.59 -11.59 -9.46
CA VAL A 53 1.74 -10.86 -10.00
C VAL A 53 2.29 -9.89 -8.96
N ILE A 54 3.61 -9.89 -8.78
CA ILE A 54 4.35 -9.01 -7.87
C ILE A 54 4.96 -7.88 -8.69
N GLN A 55 4.59 -6.62 -8.38
CA GLN A 55 5.12 -5.43 -9.05
C GLN A 55 6.51 -5.08 -8.54
N ASP A 56 7.35 -4.51 -9.41
CA ASP A 56 8.67 -3.98 -9.04
C ASP A 56 8.53 -2.63 -8.33
N ILE A 57 8.12 -2.72 -7.05
CA ILE A 57 7.89 -1.55 -6.19
C ILE A 57 9.17 -0.75 -5.96
N GLU A 58 10.33 -1.40 -5.94
CA GLU A 58 11.61 -0.71 -5.74
C GLU A 58 11.94 0.22 -6.91
N SER A 59 11.80 -0.25 -8.14
CA SER A 59 12.05 0.57 -9.33
C SER A 59 11.04 1.70 -9.48
N ILE A 60 9.75 1.43 -9.21
CA ILE A 60 8.68 2.44 -9.22
C ILE A 60 8.95 3.49 -8.12
N GLY A 61 9.35 3.06 -6.93
CA GLY A 61 9.67 3.96 -5.82
C GLY A 61 10.89 4.85 -6.10
N LYS A 62 11.91 4.32 -6.77
CA LYS A 62 13.06 5.12 -7.26
C LYS A 62 12.62 6.20 -8.24
N LEU A 63 11.76 5.85 -9.19
CA LEU A 63 11.18 6.81 -10.15
C LEU A 63 10.37 7.89 -9.41
N ALA A 64 9.41 7.51 -8.57
CA ALA A 64 8.59 8.44 -7.80
C ALA A 64 9.46 9.40 -6.96
N ARG A 65 10.50 8.86 -6.28
CA ARG A 65 11.43 9.64 -5.47
C ARG A 65 12.22 10.64 -6.31
N SER A 66 12.70 10.25 -7.50
CA SER A 66 13.44 11.13 -8.42
C SER A 66 12.61 12.30 -8.91
N LYS A 67 11.31 12.08 -9.09
CA LYS A 67 10.32 13.09 -9.52
C LYS A 67 9.67 13.84 -8.34
N LYS A 68 10.01 13.50 -7.08
CA LYS A 68 9.43 14.07 -5.85
C LYS A 68 7.91 13.87 -5.72
N ILE A 69 7.41 12.77 -6.28
CA ILE A 69 6.00 12.38 -6.23
C ILE A 69 5.80 11.46 -5.03
N ILE A 70 4.68 11.61 -4.32
CA ILE A 70 4.31 10.71 -3.20
C ILE A 70 3.99 9.33 -3.78
N PHE A 71 4.58 8.28 -3.19
CA PHE A 71 4.35 6.91 -3.60
C PHE A 71 3.55 6.12 -2.56
N HIS A 72 2.35 5.73 -2.94
CA HIS A 72 1.47 4.84 -2.18
C HIS A 72 1.52 3.42 -2.74
N VAL A 73 1.58 2.45 -1.84
CA VAL A 73 1.53 1.03 -2.16
C VAL A 73 0.38 0.36 -1.41
N ASP A 74 -0.48 -0.34 -2.12
CA ASP A 74 -1.44 -1.25 -1.51
C ASP A 74 -0.76 -2.60 -1.27
N ALA A 75 -0.47 -2.89 0.00
CA ALA A 75 0.18 -4.12 0.45
C ALA A 75 -0.80 -5.11 1.09
N ALA A 76 -2.10 -4.98 0.87
CA ALA A 76 -3.09 -5.87 1.46
C ALA A 76 -2.85 -7.36 1.12
N GLN A 77 -2.27 -7.66 -0.04
CA GLN A 77 -1.97 -9.03 -0.45
C GLN A 77 -0.52 -9.45 -0.24
N SER A 78 0.41 -8.51 -0.05
CA SER A 78 1.85 -8.78 0.10
C SER A 78 2.31 -8.86 1.55
N ALA A 79 1.73 -8.02 2.43
CA ALA A 79 2.13 -7.95 3.83
C ALA A 79 1.99 -9.30 4.54
N GLY A 80 3.05 -9.72 5.23
CA GLY A 80 3.11 -11.02 5.92
C GLY A 80 3.25 -12.24 5.01
N LYS A 81 3.41 -12.07 3.68
CA LYS A 81 3.59 -13.16 2.71
C LYS A 81 4.91 -13.06 1.93
N ILE A 82 5.40 -11.86 1.74
CA ILE A 82 6.69 -11.57 1.13
C ILE A 82 7.40 -10.47 1.93
N GLU A 83 8.72 -10.42 1.83
CA GLU A 83 9.50 -9.39 2.50
C GLU A 83 9.15 -7.99 1.99
N ILE A 84 8.98 -7.05 2.91
CA ILE A 84 8.74 -5.63 2.63
C ILE A 84 9.79 -4.80 3.36
N ASP A 85 10.65 -4.13 2.60
CA ASP A 85 11.61 -3.15 3.10
C ASP A 85 11.23 -1.76 2.59
N LEU A 86 10.59 -0.98 3.46
CA LEU A 86 10.05 0.35 3.11
C LEU A 86 11.13 1.35 2.68
N GLU A 87 12.37 1.18 3.17
CA GLU A 87 13.47 2.08 2.81
C GLU A 87 14.02 1.75 1.41
N LYS A 88 14.23 0.48 1.09
CA LYS A 88 14.63 0.05 -0.25
C LYS A 88 13.58 0.39 -1.30
N MET A 89 12.32 0.16 -0.97
CA MET A 89 11.17 0.41 -1.86
C MET A 89 10.85 1.90 -2.02
N ASN A 90 11.43 2.79 -1.21
CA ASN A 90 11.14 4.24 -1.22
C ASN A 90 9.65 4.59 -1.09
N VAL A 91 8.89 3.77 -0.37
CA VAL A 91 7.44 3.95 -0.19
C VAL A 91 7.17 5.08 0.80
N ASP A 92 6.22 5.94 0.48
CA ASP A 92 5.79 7.04 1.35
C ASP A 92 4.53 6.71 2.14
N LEU A 93 3.63 5.95 1.53
CA LEU A 93 2.37 5.48 2.11
C LEU A 93 2.20 3.98 1.80
N MET A 94 1.77 3.18 2.77
CA MET A 94 1.46 1.78 2.52
C MET A 94 0.26 1.32 3.31
N SER A 95 -0.71 0.73 2.61
CA SER A 95 -1.95 0.20 3.19
C SER A 95 -1.84 -1.27 3.53
N PHE A 96 -2.36 -1.64 4.70
CA PHE A 96 -2.37 -3.01 5.20
C PHE A 96 -3.77 -3.43 5.64
N SER A 97 -4.07 -4.73 5.56
CA SER A 97 -5.33 -5.31 6.00
C SER A 97 -5.09 -6.52 6.89
N ALA A 98 -5.63 -6.52 8.11
CA ALA A 98 -5.40 -7.59 9.07
C ALA A 98 -5.99 -8.95 8.62
N HIS A 99 -7.21 -8.96 8.05
CA HIS A 99 -7.87 -10.21 7.67
C HIS A 99 -7.20 -10.95 6.49
N LYS A 100 -6.25 -10.34 5.81
CA LYS A 100 -5.46 -10.97 4.74
C LYS A 100 -4.26 -11.77 5.26
N ILE A 101 -3.94 -11.60 6.55
CA ILE A 101 -2.90 -12.34 7.28
C ILE A 101 -3.50 -13.06 8.50
N TYR A 102 -4.74 -13.54 8.36
CA TYR A 102 -5.48 -14.29 9.41
C TYR A 102 -5.78 -13.49 10.69
N GLY A 103 -5.60 -12.17 10.66
CA GLY A 103 -5.96 -11.26 11.73
C GLY A 103 -7.46 -10.88 11.72
N PRO A 104 -7.91 -10.04 12.64
CA PRO A 104 -9.31 -9.64 12.78
C PRO A 104 -9.82 -8.90 11.52
N LYS A 105 -11.08 -9.13 11.18
CA LYS A 105 -11.81 -8.32 10.19
C LYS A 105 -12.13 -6.93 10.77
N GLY A 106 -12.25 -5.94 9.88
CA GLY A 106 -12.66 -4.58 10.25
C GLY A 106 -11.51 -3.69 10.73
N ILE A 107 -10.26 -4.16 10.66
CA ILE A 107 -9.09 -3.35 10.97
C ILE A 107 -8.04 -3.44 9.88
N GLY A 108 -7.36 -2.33 9.66
CA GLY A 108 -6.19 -2.17 8.81
C GLY A 108 -5.28 -1.07 9.35
N ALA A 109 -4.16 -0.85 8.70
CA ALA A 109 -3.21 0.20 9.04
C ALA A 109 -2.74 0.93 7.79
N LEU A 110 -2.33 2.18 7.97
CA LEU A 110 -1.64 2.97 6.97
C LEU A 110 -0.26 3.36 7.52
N TYR A 111 0.80 2.89 6.86
CA TYR A 111 2.12 3.44 7.08
C TYR A 111 2.21 4.82 6.44
N VAL A 112 2.75 5.79 7.18
CA VAL A 112 2.99 7.14 6.69
C VAL A 112 4.45 7.51 6.98
N ARG A 113 5.22 7.77 5.93
CA ARG A 113 6.65 8.12 6.05
C ARG A 113 6.82 9.43 6.81
N ARG A 114 7.78 9.44 7.74
CA ARG A 114 8.10 10.62 8.55
C ARG A 114 9.19 11.50 7.95
N LYS A 115 10.10 10.91 7.18
CA LYS A 115 11.24 11.61 6.55
C LYS A 115 11.49 11.05 5.14
N PRO A 116 11.31 11.85 4.06
CA PRO A 116 10.67 13.17 4.08
C PRO A 116 9.23 13.09 4.61
N ARG A 117 8.76 14.17 5.23
CA ARG A 117 7.44 14.16 5.88
C ARG A 117 6.31 14.18 4.85
N VAL A 118 5.49 13.15 4.87
CA VAL A 118 4.18 13.16 4.18
C VAL A 118 3.14 13.81 5.09
N ARG A 119 2.36 14.72 4.53
CA ARG A 119 1.23 15.36 5.21
C ARG A 119 -0.06 14.80 4.65
N LEU A 120 -0.93 14.34 5.53
CA LEU A 120 -2.26 13.85 5.19
C LEU A 120 -3.30 14.72 5.89
N GLU A 121 -4.43 14.90 5.24
CA GLU A 121 -5.62 15.49 5.82
C GLU A 121 -6.52 14.38 6.40
N ALA A 122 -7.04 14.62 7.60
CA ALA A 122 -7.95 13.67 8.25
C ALA A 122 -9.28 13.61 7.50
N GLN A 123 -9.75 12.40 7.21
CA GLN A 123 -11.07 12.18 6.62
C GLN A 123 -12.16 11.97 7.67
N ILE A 124 -11.77 11.65 8.93
CA ILE A 124 -12.66 11.46 10.06
C ILE A 124 -12.19 12.37 11.19
N HIS A 125 -13.00 13.36 11.55
CA HIS A 125 -12.71 14.37 12.55
C HIS A 125 -13.28 13.99 13.91
N GLY A 126 -12.71 14.57 15.01
CA GLY A 126 -13.18 14.36 16.37
C GLY A 126 -12.07 14.40 17.42
N GLY A 127 -12.01 13.43 18.31
CA GLY A 127 -11.17 13.39 19.51
C GLY A 127 -9.64 13.27 19.32
N GLY A 128 -9.11 13.45 18.12
CA GLY A 128 -7.66 13.52 17.87
C GLY A 128 -6.91 12.20 17.95
N HIS A 129 -7.59 11.05 17.91
CA HIS A 129 -6.97 9.73 17.89
C HIS A 129 -6.07 9.57 16.65
N GLU A 130 -5.15 8.62 16.69
CA GLU A 130 -4.19 8.36 15.63
C GLU A 130 -3.44 9.64 15.18
N ARG A 131 -3.00 10.45 16.16
CA ARG A 131 -2.30 11.73 15.92
C ARG A 131 -3.14 12.74 15.13
N GLY A 132 -4.45 12.67 15.26
CA GLY A 132 -5.39 13.53 14.54
C GLY A 132 -5.74 13.05 13.13
N LEU A 133 -5.15 11.97 12.64
CA LEU A 133 -5.37 11.48 11.27
C LEU A 133 -6.67 10.67 11.13
N ARG A 134 -7.10 10.00 12.19
CA ARG A 134 -8.34 9.22 12.17
C ARG A 134 -8.95 9.21 13.57
N SER A 135 -9.96 10.01 13.78
CA SER A 135 -10.66 10.09 15.05
C SER A 135 -11.66 8.95 15.25
N GLY A 136 -11.90 8.61 16.51
CA GLY A 136 -12.80 7.55 16.96
C GLY A 136 -12.11 6.65 17.98
N THR A 137 -12.85 6.18 18.98
CA THR A 137 -12.34 5.26 20.00
C THR A 137 -11.65 4.07 19.35
N LEU A 138 -10.44 3.77 19.79
CA LEU A 138 -9.62 2.72 19.20
C LEU A 138 -10.17 1.33 19.51
N PRO A 139 -10.35 0.45 18.52
CA PRO A 139 -10.76 -0.94 18.72
C PRO A 139 -9.56 -1.77 19.22
N THR A 140 -9.19 -1.60 20.50
CA THR A 140 -7.93 -2.12 21.06
C THR A 140 -7.76 -3.63 20.88
N HIS A 141 -8.84 -4.41 21.00
CA HIS A 141 -8.81 -5.85 20.76
C HIS A 141 -8.44 -6.22 19.32
N GLN A 142 -8.93 -5.46 18.34
CA GLN A 142 -8.58 -5.67 16.93
C GLN A 142 -7.14 -5.22 16.63
N ILE A 143 -6.69 -4.13 17.25
CA ILE A 143 -5.30 -3.65 17.12
C ILE A 143 -4.32 -4.69 17.65
N VAL A 144 -4.58 -5.23 18.85
CA VAL A 144 -3.74 -6.30 19.42
C VAL A 144 -3.76 -7.55 18.55
N GLY A 145 -4.95 -7.97 18.08
CA GLY A 145 -5.06 -9.11 17.16
C GLY A 145 -4.34 -8.91 15.83
N MET A 146 -4.37 -7.70 15.26
CA MET A 146 -3.59 -7.36 14.06
C MET A 146 -2.09 -7.43 14.34
N GLY A 147 -1.64 -6.87 15.47
CA GLY A 147 -0.23 -6.93 15.86
C GLY A 147 0.29 -8.35 16.01
N GLU A 148 -0.50 -9.23 16.66
CA GLU A 148 -0.17 -10.64 16.81
C GLU A 148 -0.16 -11.39 15.47
N ALA A 149 -1.11 -11.12 14.59
CA ALA A 149 -1.13 -11.69 13.24
C ALA A 149 0.13 -11.32 12.44
N PHE A 150 0.58 -10.07 12.52
CA PHE A 150 1.84 -9.66 11.89
C PHE A 150 3.07 -10.31 12.52
N ARG A 151 3.09 -10.50 13.85
CA ARG A 151 4.18 -11.19 14.54
C ARG A 151 4.32 -12.63 14.06
N ILE A 152 3.21 -13.37 14.03
CA ILE A 152 3.16 -14.76 13.54
C ILE A 152 3.56 -14.81 12.06
N ALA A 153 2.96 -13.96 11.22
CA ALA A 153 3.29 -13.92 9.80
C ALA A 153 4.78 -13.67 9.54
N LYS A 154 5.42 -12.83 10.35
CA LYS A 154 6.87 -12.60 10.24
C LYS A 154 7.70 -13.84 10.60
N GLU A 155 7.28 -14.60 11.60
CA GLU A 155 7.98 -15.81 12.04
C GLU A 155 7.79 -16.98 11.07
N GLU A 156 6.62 -17.09 10.45
CA GLU A 156 6.24 -18.24 9.60
C GLU A 156 6.39 -17.97 8.10
N MET A 157 6.64 -16.73 7.69
CA MET A 157 6.61 -16.29 6.28
C MET A 157 7.46 -17.17 5.34
N GLU A 158 8.69 -17.49 5.72
CA GLU A 158 9.60 -18.29 4.91
C GLU A 158 9.09 -19.72 4.72
N ASN A 159 8.67 -20.36 5.83
CA ASN A 159 8.12 -21.72 5.83
C ASN A 159 6.79 -21.79 5.03
N ASP A 160 5.93 -20.79 5.17
CA ASP A 160 4.68 -20.72 4.42
C ASP A 160 4.93 -20.48 2.92
N TYR A 161 5.90 -19.63 2.59
CA TYR A 161 6.31 -19.41 1.20
C TYR A 161 6.80 -20.69 0.53
N GLU A 162 7.64 -21.48 1.23
CA GLU A 162 8.14 -22.77 0.74
C GLU A 162 6.99 -23.76 0.51
N LYS A 163 6.09 -23.93 1.50
CA LYS A 163 4.94 -24.83 1.39
C LYS A 163 4.02 -24.47 0.22
N ILE A 164 3.68 -23.18 0.10
CA ILE A 164 2.79 -22.69 -0.97
C ILE A 164 3.45 -22.88 -2.34
N SER A 165 4.76 -22.62 -2.44
CA SER A 165 5.52 -22.79 -3.68
C SER A 165 5.57 -24.25 -4.14
N GLN A 166 5.62 -25.22 -3.21
CA GLN A 166 5.57 -26.65 -3.52
C GLN A 166 4.20 -27.13 -4.01
N LEU A 167 3.12 -26.40 -3.64
CA LEU A 167 1.75 -26.74 -4.07
C LEU A 167 1.36 -26.11 -5.41
N ARG A 168 2.14 -25.20 -5.94
CA ARG A 168 1.93 -24.49 -7.19
C ARG A 168 2.61 -25.20 -8.36
#